data_ce4cbcdcdcec8b92dde4a45fffda1e41
#
_entry.id   ce4cbcdcdcec8b92dde4a45fffda1e41
#
_cell.length_a   1.000
_cell.length_b   1.000
_cell.length_c   1.000
_cell.angle_alpha   90.00
_cell.angle_beta   90.00
_cell.angle_gamma   90.00
#
_symmetry.space_group_name_H-M   'P 1'
#
loop_
_entity.id
_entity.type
_entity.pdbx_description
1 polymer ?
#
loop_
_entity_poly.entity_id
_entity_poly.type
_entity_poly.pdbx_seq_one_letter_code
_entity_poly.pdbx_strand_id
1 'polypeptide(L)'
;MSLAAADVARFEAARGRLEAIAYRMLGSAGDAEDVVQETFLRWQGADVAGIEVPEAWLTKVLTNLCLNVLASARVRRETYVGEWLPEPLLAGDPMLGPAETAEQRESVSYAVLALMERLSPSERAVYVLREAFDYPHREIAEILAISEGSSQQIFHRAKAHVVEGKARVEVDDEAARRIVEEFLAAATSGQTDSLVRLLTADVLSSSDGGGKIPARAKAFSGAVAVAKFLWGLFRPAEAKRAAVGGTPGVYAWVANGEPAVVAVLDGRVVGVMCLAVTADGLAAVHNQVNPDKLDRASARWAASEHGEPLFRAF
;
A
#
# COMPACT_ATOMS: atom_id res chain seq x y z
N MET A 1 31.44 -19.98 -0.83
CA MET A 1 31.37 -20.40 -2.25
C MET A 1 30.77 -19.25 -3.06
N SER A 2 31.36 -18.92 -4.22
CA SER A 2 30.75 -17.92 -5.11
C SER A 2 29.61 -18.60 -5.88
N LEU A 3 28.42 -17.97 -5.92
CA LEU A 3 27.32 -18.43 -6.79
C LEU A 3 27.79 -18.48 -8.25
N ALA A 4 27.30 -19.46 -9.01
CA ALA A 4 27.47 -19.47 -10.45
C ALA A 4 26.71 -18.26 -11.07
N ALA A 5 27.21 -17.71 -12.16
CA ALA A 5 26.57 -16.59 -12.84
C ALA A 5 25.11 -16.91 -13.26
N ALA A 6 24.84 -18.17 -13.59
CA ALA A 6 23.49 -18.66 -13.91
C ALA A 6 22.52 -18.57 -12.72
N ASP A 7 22.98 -18.83 -11.50
CA ASP A 7 22.15 -18.80 -10.29
C ASP A 7 21.87 -17.37 -9.84
N VAL A 8 22.82 -16.45 -10.06
CA VAL A 8 22.58 -15.01 -9.89
C VAL A 8 21.52 -14.54 -10.90
N ALA A 9 21.63 -14.90 -12.17
CA ALA A 9 20.69 -14.53 -13.21
C ALA A 9 19.27 -15.06 -12.92
N ARG A 10 19.13 -16.27 -12.35
CA ARG A 10 17.83 -16.82 -11.91
C ARG A 10 17.20 -15.99 -10.80
N PHE A 11 17.99 -15.64 -9.80
CA PHE A 11 17.48 -14.81 -8.71
C PHE A 11 17.03 -13.44 -9.24
N GLU A 12 17.84 -12.78 -10.08
CA GLU A 12 17.50 -11.48 -10.66
C GLU A 12 16.23 -11.54 -11.52
N ALA A 13 16.01 -12.63 -12.27
CA ALA A 13 14.76 -12.85 -13.01
C ALA A 13 13.54 -12.98 -12.08
N ALA A 14 13.70 -13.52 -10.88
CA ALA A 14 12.63 -13.67 -9.89
C ALA A 14 12.44 -12.42 -9.00
N ARG A 15 13.45 -11.54 -8.91
CA ARG A 15 13.52 -10.42 -7.95
C ARG A 15 12.25 -9.58 -7.92
N GLY A 16 11.78 -9.08 -9.06
CA GLY A 16 10.60 -8.21 -9.11
C GLY A 16 9.32 -8.89 -8.59
N ARG A 17 9.16 -10.20 -8.87
CA ARG A 17 8.05 -10.99 -8.32
C ARG A 17 8.18 -11.16 -6.81
N LEU A 18 9.39 -11.42 -6.30
CA LEU A 18 9.66 -11.55 -4.88
C LEU A 18 9.39 -10.24 -4.13
N GLU A 19 9.83 -9.11 -4.68
CA GLU A 19 9.55 -7.77 -4.15
C GLU A 19 8.04 -7.49 -4.09
N ALA A 20 7.32 -7.82 -5.15
CA ALA A 20 5.86 -7.63 -5.21
C ALA A 20 5.11 -8.51 -4.20
N ILE A 21 5.54 -9.75 -3.96
CA ILE A 21 4.99 -10.63 -2.91
C ILE A 21 5.28 -10.03 -1.53
N ALA A 22 6.54 -9.67 -1.27
CA ALA A 22 6.97 -9.15 0.02
C ALA A 22 6.23 -7.85 0.37
N TYR A 23 6.12 -6.90 -0.57
CA TYR A 23 5.40 -5.65 -0.35
C TYR A 23 3.92 -5.88 -0.01
N ARG A 24 3.20 -6.74 -0.76
CA ARG A 24 1.80 -7.07 -0.43
C ARG A 24 1.66 -7.73 0.93
N MET A 25 2.64 -8.55 1.32
CA MET A 25 2.65 -9.18 2.63
C MET A 25 2.99 -8.21 3.77
N LEU A 26 3.91 -7.27 3.56
CA LEU A 26 4.46 -6.45 4.64
C LEU A 26 3.84 -5.04 4.72
N GLY A 27 3.36 -4.50 3.59
CA GLY A 27 2.87 -3.13 3.49
C GLY A 27 3.96 -2.07 3.68
N SER A 28 5.22 -2.49 3.65
CA SER A 28 6.41 -1.66 3.78
C SER A 28 7.39 -2.00 2.66
N ALA A 29 7.80 -1.00 1.89
CA ALA A 29 8.73 -1.17 0.80
C ALA A 29 10.15 -1.48 1.32
N GLY A 30 10.57 -0.80 2.39
CA GLY A 30 11.85 -1.05 3.02
C GLY A 30 11.96 -2.46 3.59
N ASP A 31 10.97 -2.90 4.39
CA ASP A 31 10.94 -4.29 4.90
C ASP A 31 10.90 -5.31 3.74
N ALA A 32 10.24 -5.00 2.63
CA ALA A 32 10.18 -5.88 1.45
C ALA A 32 11.55 -6.02 0.79
N GLU A 33 12.28 -4.93 0.61
CA GLU A 33 13.66 -4.95 0.08
C GLU A 33 14.59 -5.75 0.99
N ASP A 34 14.52 -5.54 2.29
CA ASP A 34 15.32 -6.27 3.29
C ASP A 34 15.08 -7.78 3.24
N VAL A 35 13.82 -8.20 3.16
CA VAL A 35 13.44 -9.62 3.06
C VAL A 35 13.91 -10.23 1.74
N VAL A 36 13.82 -9.51 0.63
CA VAL A 36 14.33 -9.98 -0.67
C VAL A 36 15.86 -10.11 -0.63
N GLN A 37 16.56 -9.16 0.00
CA GLN A 37 18.01 -9.24 0.18
C GLN A 37 18.40 -10.44 1.06
N GLU A 38 17.71 -10.68 2.17
CA GLU A 38 17.93 -11.86 3.02
C GLU A 38 17.64 -13.17 2.26
N THR A 39 16.62 -13.18 1.39
CA THR A 39 16.33 -14.32 0.52
C THR A 39 17.49 -14.60 -0.43
N PHE A 40 18.11 -13.55 -0.98
CA PHE A 40 19.32 -13.68 -1.82
C PHE A 40 20.50 -14.26 -1.04
N LEU A 41 20.75 -13.81 0.19
CA LEU A 41 21.82 -14.35 1.02
C LEU A 41 21.61 -15.84 1.31
N ARG A 42 20.38 -16.27 1.56
CA ARG A 42 20.05 -17.69 1.73
C ARG A 42 20.22 -18.49 0.45
N TRP A 43 19.87 -17.91 -0.70
CA TRP A 43 20.09 -18.50 -2.01
C TRP A 43 21.58 -18.69 -2.27
N GLN A 44 22.45 -17.73 -1.89
CA GLN A 44 23.89 -17.86 -1.99
C GLN A 44 24.48 -18.98 -1.14
N GLY A 45 23.89 -19.27 0.01
CA GLY A 45 24.34 -20.32 0.93
C GLY A 45 23.74 -21.69 0.65
N ALA A 46 22.76 -21.81 -0.27
CA ALA A 46 22.10 -23.08 -0.57
C ALA A 46 22.88 -23.94 -1.55
N ASP A 47 22.64 -25.26 -1.48
CA ASP A 47 23.02 -26.19 -2.54
C ASP A 47 22.00 -26.11 -3.68
N VAL A 48 22.21 -25.11 -4.56
CA VAL A 48 21.29 -24.80 -5.67
C VAL A 48 21.15 -25.96 -6.64
N ALA A 49 22.17 -26.81 -6.79
CA ALA A 49 22.15 -27.98 -7.67
C ALA A 49 21.13 -29.04 -7.19
N GLY A 50 20.88 -29.11 -5.88
CA GLY A 50 19.88 -30.01 -5.28
C GLY A 50 18.46 -29.47 -5.24
N ILE A 51 18.21 -28.21 -5.70
CA ILE A 51 16.89 -27.59 -5.69
C ILE A 51 16.17 -27.89 -7.02
N GLU A 52 15.13 -28.71 -6.98
CA GLU A 52 14.37 -29.12 -8.19
C GLU A 52 13.64 -27.94 -8.84
N VAL A 53 12.98 -27.06 -8.03
CA VAL A 53 12.21 -25.91 -8.50
C VAL A 53 12.67 -24.63 -7.78
N PRO A 54 13.66 -23.91 -8.37
CA PRO A 54 14.25 -22.71 -7.76
C PRO A 54 13.24 -21.63 -7.37
N GLU A 55 12.26 -21.36 -8.20
CA GLU A 55 11.23 -20.33 -7.97
C GLU A 55 10.33 -20.67 -6.77
N ALA A 56 9.92 -21.94 -6.64
CA ALA A 56 9.15 -22.40 -5.49
C ALA A 56 9.96 -22.32 -4.20
N TRP A 57 11.26 -22.66 -4.25
CA TRP A 57 12.16 -22.53 -3.11
C TRP A 57 12.33 -21.09 -2.68
N LEU A 58 12.58 -20.17 -3.63
CA LEU A 58 12.72 -18.74 -3.37
C LEU A 58 11.44 -18.15 -2.75
N THR A 59 10.27 -18.47 -3.31
CA THR A 59 8.98 -18.01 -2.77
C THR A 59 8.74 -18.54 -1.36
N LYS A 60 9.08 -19.82 -1.09
CA LYS A 60 8.97 -20.42 0.25
C LYS A 60 9.86 -19.71 1.26
N VAL A 61 11.12 -19.47 0.92
CA VAL A 61 12.06 -18.75 1.80
C VAL A 61 11.57 -17.35 2.08
N LEU A 62 11.21 -16.59 1.03
CA LEU A 62 10.69 -15.25 1.15
C LEU A 62 9.45 -15.19 2.05
N THR A 63 8.47 -16.05 1.78
CA THR A 63 7.21 -16.09 2.56
C THR A 63 7.47 -16.35 4.04
N ASN A 64 8.36 -17.28 4.38
CA ASN A 64 8.72 -17.56 5.77
C ASN A 64 9.42 -16.37 6.43
N LEU A 65 10.27 -15.64 5.70
CA LEU A 65 10.89 -14.41 6.19
C LEU A 65 9.84 -13.32 6.43
N CYS A 66 8.90 -13.11 5.51
CA CYS A 66 7.80 -12.18 5.68
C CYS A 66 6.95 -12.53 6.92
N LEU A 67 6.64 -13.81 7.15
CA LEU A 67 5.90 -14.24 8.34
C LEU A 67 6.64 -13.91 9.63
N ASN A 68 7.98 -14.06 9.67
CA ASN A 68 8.80 -13.68 10.81
C ASN A 68 8.77 -12.17 11.06
N VAL A 69 8.87 -11.36 9.99
CA VAL A 69 8.74 -9.89 10.09
C VAL A 69 7.36 -9.51 10.62
N LEU A 70 6.28 -10.10 10.10
CA LEU A 70 4.91 -9.82 10.56
C LEU A 70 4.69 -10.20 12.03
N ALA A 71 5.25 -11.31 12.48
CA ALA A 71 5.18 -11.72 13.88
C ALA A 71 5.88 -10.72 14.80
N SER A 72 7.06 -10.22 14.41
CA SER A 72 7.79 -9.18 15.16
C SER A 72 7.16 -7.80 15.03
N ALA A 73 6.60 -7.46 13.86
CA ALA A 73 5.93 -6.20 13.61
C ALA A 73 4.67 -6.02 14.46
N ARG A 74 3.95 -7.11 14.77
CA ARG A 74 2.80 -7.07 15.67
C ARG A 74 3.16 -6.46 17.03
N VAL A 75 4.27 -6.87 17.61
CA VAL A 75 4.76 -6.33 18.89
C VAL A 75 5.15 -4.85 18.74
N ARG A 76 5.82 -4.49 17.64
CA ARG A 76 6.20 -3.08 17.36
C ARG A 76 4.98 -2.18 17.17
N ARG A 77 3.91 -2.70 16.53
CA ARG A 77 2.66 -1.95 16.29
C ARG A 77 1.84 -1.71 17.54
N GLU A 78 1.98 -2.52 18.59
CA GLU A 78 1.36 -2.27 19.91
C GLU A 78 1.87 -0.99 20.56
N THR A 79 3.09 -0.56 20.22
CA THR A 79 3.72 0.68 20.71
C THR A 79 3.70 1.82 19.69
N TYR A 80 3.16 1.59 18.49
CA TYR A 80 3.11 2.59 17.41
C TYR A 80 2.14 3.71 17.74
N VAL A 81 2.55 4.96 17.47
CA VAL A 81 1.75 6.14 17.79
C VAL A 81 0.78 6.43 16.63
N GLY A 82 -0.50 6.17 16.85
CA GLY A 82 -1.54 6.40 15.87
C GLY A 82 -1.91 5.16 15.05
N GLU A 83 -2.58 5.38 13.93
CA GLU A 83 -2.97 4.34 12.97
C GLU A 83 -1.76 3.95 12.13
N TRP A 84 -1.50 2.66 12.00
CA TRP A 84 -0.51 2.16 11.07
C TRP A 84 -1.13 2.04 9.67
N LEU A 85 -0.56 2.73 8.68
CA LEU A 85 -0.93 2.56 7.27
C LEU A 85 0.27 2.05 6.46
N PRO A 86 0.03 1.34 5.35
CA PRO A 86 1.09 0.92 4.43
C PRO A 86 1.90 2.09 3.86
N GLU A 87 3.09 1.82 3.34
CA GLU A 87 3.85 2.75 2.52
C GLU A 87 3.18 2.89 1.14
N PRO A 88 2.88 4.09 0.65
CA PRO A 88 2.29 4.27 -0.67
C PRO A 88 3.35 4.11 -1.76
N LEU A 89 3.03 3.38 -2.81
CA LEU A 89 3.83 3.27 -4.03
C LEU A 89 3.20 4.11 -5.15
N LEU A 90 3.94 5.08 -5.67
CA LEU A 90 3.48 5.88 -6.79
C LEU A 90 3.49 5.07 -8.10
N ALA A 91 2.67 5.46 -9.06
CA ALA A 91 2.55 4.82 -10.36
C ALA A 91 3.91 4.58 -11.03
N GLY A 92 4.06 3.40 -11.64
CA GLY A 92 5.30 2.96 -12.28
C GLY A 92 6.39 2.49 -11.32
N ASP A 93 6.10 2.31 -10.03
CA ASP A 93 7.02 1.61 -9.13
C ASP A 93 7.04 0.12 -9.44
N PRO A 94 8.24 -0.49 -9.66
CA PRO A 94 8.34 -1.91 -10.03
C PRO A 94 7.75 -2.86 -8.97
N MET A 95 7.75 -2.45 -7.70
CA MET A 95 7.25 -3.26 -6.59
C MET A 95 5.72 -3.40 -6.59
N LEU A 96 4.99 -2.60 -7.39
CA LEU A 96 3.57 -2.84 -7.64
C LEU A 96 3.32 -4.21 -8.26
N GLY A 97 4.27 -4.74 -9.01
CA GLY A 97 4.24 -6.10 -9.56
C GLY A 97 3.20 -6.29 -10.65
N PRO A 98 2.74 -7.54 -10.89
CA PRO A 98 1.80 -7.83 -11.96
C PRO A 98 0.44 -7.15 -11.73
N ALA A 99 -0.15 -6.66 -12.83
CA ALA A 99 -1.44 -5.98 -12.87
C ALA A 99 -2.25 -6.40 -14.12
N GLU A 100 -2.11 -7.68 -14.52
CA GLU A 100 -2.75 -8.22 -15.71
C GLU A 100 -4.22 -8.53 -15.49
N THR A 101 -4.57 -9.02 -14.29
CA THR A 101 -5.95 -9.31 -13.90
C THR A 101 -6.51 -8.25 -12.94
N ALA A 102 -7.84 -8.17 -12.83
CA ALA A 102 -8.51 -7.29 -11.88
C ALA A 102 -8.14 -7.62 -10.43
N GLU A 103 -8.04 -8.92 -10.10
CA GLU A 103 -7.65 -9.40 -8.78
C GLU A 103 -6.22 -8.98 -8.42
N GLN A 104 -5.29 -9.04 -9.38
CA GLN A 104 -3.90 -8.60 -9.19
C GLN A 104 -3.83 -7.09 -8.93
N ARG A 105 -4.57 -6.28 -9.71
CA ARG A 105 -4.66 -4.83 -9.51
C ARG A 105 -5.30 -4.50 -8.15
N GLU A 106 -6.42 -5.15 -7.83
CA GLU A 106 -7.10 -4.95 -6.55
C GLU A 106 -6.21 -5.31 -5.36
N SER A 107 -5.43 -6.40 -5.46
CA SER A 107 -4.57 -6.89 -4.39
C SER A 107 -3.47 -5.92 -3.96
N VAL A 108 -3.09 -4.96 -4.80
CA VAL A 108 -2.09 -3.94 -4.51
C VAL A 108 -2.71 -2.58 -4.18
N SER A 109 -4.04 -2.44 -4.32
CA SER A 109 -4.72 -1.20 -3.98
C SER A 109 -4.47 -0.82 -2.52
N TYR A 110 -4.32 0.47 -2.26
CA TYR A 110 -3.96 0.95 -0.93
C TYR A 110 -5.01 0.57 0.11
N ALA A 111 -6.28 0.62 -0.27
CA ALA A 111 -7.36 0.25 0.61
C ALA A 111 -7.37 -1.27 0.94
N VAL A 112 -7.01 -2.17 -0.01
CA VAL A 112 -6.84 -3.60 0.29
C VAL A 112 -5.62 -3.81 1.19
N LEU A 113 -4.50 -3.15 0.93
CA LEU A 113 -3.33 -3.22 1.80
C LEU A 113 -3.66 -2.80 3.24
N ALA A 114 -4.42 -1.70 3.41
CA ALA A 114 -4.88 -1.24 4.72
C ALA A 114 -5.83 -2.24 5.41
N LEU A 115 -6.71 -2.90 4.67
CA LEU A 115 -7.57 -3.98 5.21
C LEU A 115 -6.76 -5.22 5.61
N MET A 116 -5.74 -5.59 4.84
CA MET A 116 -4.85 -6.71 5.17
C MET A 116 -4.08 -6.52 6.47
N GLU A 117 -3.95 -5.28 6.99
CA GLU A 117 -3.37 -5.03 8.30
C GLU A 117 -4.16 -5.68 9.46
N ARG A 118 -5.43 -6.00 9.23
CA ARG A 118 -6.31 -6.70 10.19
C ARG A 118 -6.19 -8.22 10.14
N LEU A 119 -5.56 -8.76 9.09
CA LEU A 119 -5.37 -10.19 8.93
C LEU A 119 -4.24 -10.71 9.82
N SER A 120 -4.36 -11.95 10.27
CA SER A 120 -3.22 -12.66 10.84
C SER A 120 -2.13 -12.87 9.78
N PRO A 121 -0.85 -13.09 10.17
CA PRO A 121 0.23 -13.34 9.22
C PRO A 121 -0.07 -14.47 8.24
N SER A 122 -0.64 -15.58 8.70
CA SER A 122 -1.00 -16.71 7.85
C SER A 122 -2.15 -16.41 6.90
N GLU A 123 -3.17 -15.66 7.35
CA GLU A 123 -4.28 -15.23 6.48
C GLU A 123 -3.77 -14.31 5.37
N ARG A 124 -2.89 -13.37 5.70
CA ARG A 124 -2.28 -12.47 4.72
C ARG A 124 -1.43 -13.24 3.71
N ALA A 125 -0.57 -14.18 4.16
CA ALA A 125 0.25 -14.98 3.27
C ALA A 125 -0.60 -15.80 2.28
N VAL A 126 -1.62 -16.52 2.78
CA VAL A 126 -2.52 -17.32 1.93
C VAL A 126 -3.27 -16.43 0.94
N TYR A 127 -3.80 -15.28 1.40
CA TYR A 127 -4.52 -14.34 0.54
C TYR A 127 -3.64 -13.80 -0.57
N VAL A 128 -2.45 -13.29 -0.23
CA VAL A 128 -1.52 -12.71 -1.21
C VAL A 128 -1.08 -13.74 -2.23
N LEU A 129 -0.64 -14.92 -1.81
CA LEU A 129 -0.18 -15.96 -2.73
C LEU A 129 -1.30 -16.45 -3.65
N ARG A 130 -2.53 -16.58 -3.15
CA ARG A 130 -3.66 -17.06 -3.94
C ARG A 130 -4.23 -15.99 -4.86
N GLU A 131 -4.58 -14.81 -4.33
CA GLU A 131 -5.32 -13.78 -5.06
C GLU A 131 -4.41 -12.97 -6.01
N ALA A 132 -3.19 -12.64 -5.56
CA ALA A 132 -2.29 -11.79 -6.34
C ALA A 132 -1.37 -12.56 -7.29
N PHE A 133 -1.02 -13.80 -6.95
CA PHE A 133 0.00 -14.57 -7.68
C PHE A 133 -0.49 -15.95 -8.16
N ASP A 134 -1.77 -16.24 -7.96
CA ASP A 134 -2.49 -17.44 -8.45
C ASP A 134 -1.85 -18.79 -8.07
N TYR A 135 -1.17 -18.84 -6.91
CA TYR A 135 -0.66 -20.11 -6.40
C TYR A 135 -1.80 -21.06 -6.07
N PRO A 136 -1.74 -22.34 -6.51
CA PRO A 136 -2.72 -23.33 -6.11
C PRO A 136 -2.61 -23.65 -4.61
N HIS A 137 -3.73 -23.98 -3.95
CA HIS A 137 -3.75 -24.27 -2.50
C HIS A 137 -2.77 -25.36 -2.07
N ARG A 138 -2.50 -26.32 -2.95
CA ARG A 138 -1.49 -27.36 -2.70
C ARG A 138 -0.09 -26.76 -2.52
N GLU A 139 0.32 -25.84 -3.39
CA GLU A 139 1.63 -25.20 -3.30
C GLU A 139 1.71 -24.25 -2.10
N ILE A 140 0.63 -23.50 -1.82
CA ILE A 140 0.55 -22.68 -0.62
C ILE A 140 0.68 -23.54 0.65
N ALA A 141 0.06 -24.71 0.67
CA ALA A 141 0.16 -25.65 1.78
C ALA A 141 1.60 -26.13 2.00
N GLU A 142 2.34 -26.43 0.92
CA GLU A 142 3.76 -26.81 0.97
C GLU A 142 4.66 -25.66 1.45
N ILE A 143 4.37 -24.41 0.98
CA ILE A 143 5.10 -23.19 1.41
C ILE A 143 4.93 -22.96 2.91
N LEU A 144 3.70 -23.06 3.42
CA LEU A 144 3.35 -22.73 4.81
C LEU A 144 3.39 -23.91 5.77
N ALA A 145 3.73 -25.12 5.29
CA ALA A 145 3.72 -26.36 6.06
C ALA A 145 2.37 -26.65 6.75
N ILE A 146 1.27 -26.47 6.03
CA ILE A 146 -0.11 -26.75 6.46
C ILE A 146 -0.78 -27.74 5.51
N SER A 147 -2.01 -28.21 5.80
CA SER A 147 -2.79 -28.99 4.85
C SER A 147 -3.43 -28.11 3.77
N GLU A 148 -3.71 -28.69 2.60
CA GLU A 148 -4.43 -27.99 1.53
C GLU A 148 -5.81 -27.52 1.98
N GLY A 149 -6.56 -28.36 2.73
CA GLY A 149 -7.83 -27.98 3.31
C GLY A 149 -7.72 -26.80 4.29
N SER A 150 -6.62 -26.73 5.08
CA SER A 150 -6.36 -25.57 5.93
C SER A 150 -6.10 -24.30 5.11
N SER A 151 -5.33 -24.42 4.01
CA SER A 151 -5.10 -23.28 3.10
C SER A 151 -6.42 -22.74 2.52
N GLN A 152 -7.33 -23.62 2.07
CA GLN A 152 -8.65 -23.22 1.56
C GLN A 152 -9.48 -22.50 2.63
N GLN A 153 -9.53 -23.04 3.86
CA GLN A 153 -10.29 -22.42 4.96
C GLN A 153 -9.72 -21.05 5.36
N ILE A 154 -8.38 -20.94 5.43
CA ILE A 154 -7.71 -19.68 5.73
C ILE A 154 -8.03 -18.65 4.65
N PHE A 155 -7.95 -19.04 3.37
CA PHE A 155 -8.28 -18.16 2.24
C PHE A 155 -9.71 -17.63 2.32
N HIS A 156 -10.70 -18.50 2.57
CA HIS A 156 -12.09 -18.08 2.69
C HIS A 156 -12.30 -17.05 3.81
N ARG A 157 -11.66 -17.24 4.97
CA ARG A 157 -11.73 -16.27 6.07
C ARG A 157 -11.05 -14.94 5.70
N ALA A 158 -9.84 -15.01 5.13
CA ALA A 158 -9.12 -13.82 4.70
C ALA A 158 -9.91 -13.02 3.65
N LYS A 159 -10.46 -13.73 2.65
CA LYS A 159 -11.28 -13.10 1.60
C LYS A 159 -12.54 -12.44 2.18
N ALA A 160 -13.21 -13.06 3.13
CA ALA A 160 -14.37 -12.45 3.80
C ALA A 160 -13.98 -11.12 4.49
N HIS A 161 -12.85 -11.08 5.20
CA HIS A 161 -12.37 -9.86 5.86
C HIS A 161 -11.97 -8.75 4.89
N VAL A 162 -11.46 -9.11 3.69
CA VAL A 162 -11.04 -8.14 2.66
C VAL A 162 -12.24 -7.68 1.82
N VAL A 163 -13.18 -8.58 1.47
CA VAL A 163 -14.35 -8.30 0.62
C VAL A 163 -15.47 -7.56 1.37
N GLU A 164 -15.44 -7.45 2.70
CA GLU A 164 -16.33 -6.53 3.44
C GLU A 164 -16.21 -5.07 2.96
N GLY A 165 -15.17 -4.74 2.17
CA GLY A 165 -15.09 -3.49 1.40
C GLY A 165 -15.94 -3.57 0.12
N LYS A 166 -16.65 -2.49 -0.22
CA LYS A 166 -17.41 -2.34 -1.48
C LYS A 166 -16.48 -2.55 -2.69
N ALA A 167 -16.99 -3.19 -3.74
CA ALA A 167 -16.25 -3.36 -5.00
C ALA A 167 -15.77 -1.99 -5.53
N ARG A 168 -14.48 -1.89 -5.79
CA ARG A 168 -13.84 -0.68 -6.30
C ARG A 168 -14.06 -0.58 -7.80
N VAL A 169 -14.09 0.66 -8.28
CA VAL A 169 -14.12 0.95 -9.72
C VAL A 169 -12.69 1.10 -10.19
N GLU A 170 -12.33 0.35 -11.23
CA GLU A 170 -11.08 0.59 -11.96
C GLU A 170 -11.16 1.95 -12.67
N VAL A 171 -10.11 2.75 -12.51
CA VAL A 171 -9.99 4.05 -13.16
C VAL A 171 -8.65 4.12 -13.90
N ASP A 172 -8.68 4.66 -15.12
CA ASP A 172 -7.46 5.02 -15.82
C ASP A 172 -6.86 6.33 -15.25
N ASP A 173 -5.66 6.66 -15.68
CA ASP A 173 -4.93 7.82 -15.17
C ASP A 173 -5.70 9.15 -15.39
N GLU A 174 -6.45 9.27 -16.49
CA GLU A 174 -7.24 10.48 -16.79
C GLU A 174 -8.48 10.57 -15.88
N ALA A 175 -9.15 9.44 -15.67
CA ALA A 175 -10.27 9.37 -14.72
C ALA A 175 -9.79 9.59 -13.28
N ALA A 176 -8.65 9.02 -12.90
CA ALA A 176 -8.04 9.25 -11.59
C ALA A 176 -7.76 10.73 -11.37
N ARG A 177 -7.17 11.41 -12.35
CA ARG A 177 -6.91 12.85 -12.29
C ARG A 177 -8.19 13.66 -12.12
N ARG A 178 -9.23 13.38 -12.91
CA ARG A 178 -10.53 14.06 -12.79
C ARG A 178 -11.15 13.90 -11.41
N ILE A 179 -11.12 12.69 -10.85
CA ILE A 179 -11.62 12.40 -9.51
C ILE A 179 -10.88 13.23 -8.46
N VAL A 180 -9.55 13.29 -8.55
CA VAL A 180 -8.73 14.07 -7.61
C VAL A 180 -9.02 15.56 -7.76
N GLU A 181 -9.14 16.09 -8.99
CA GLU A 181 -9.46 17.49 -9.23
C GLU A 181 -10.84 17.86 -8.66
N GLU A 182 -11.87 17.03 -8.87
CA GLU A 182 -13.20 17.23 -8.31
C GLU A 182 -13.19 17.17 -6.78
N PHE A 183 -12.49 16.18 -6.20
CA PHE A 183 -12.31 16.06 -4.76
C PHE A 183 -11.64 17.30 -4.17
N LEU A 184 -10.55 17.78 -4.77
CA LEU A 184 -9.83 18.96 -4.28
C LEU A 184 -10.64 20.24 -4.44
N ALA A 185 -11.37 20.39 -5.55
CA ALA A 185 -12.28 21.50 -5.73
C ALA A 185 -13.35 21.54 -4.64
N ALA A 186 -13.93 20.39 -4.30
CA ALA A 186 -14.89 20.28 -3.21
C ALA A 186 -14.25 20.56 -1.84
N ALA A 187 -13.04 20.01 -1.56
CA ALA A 187 -12.34 20.16 -0.28
C ALA A 187 -11.89 21.61 -0.01
N THR A 188 -11.58 22.38 -1.05
CA THR A 188 -11.11 23.76 -0.96
C THR A 188 -12.23 24.81 -1.14
N SER A 189 -13.43 24.40 -1.56
CA SER A 189 -14.58 25.30 -1.83
C SER A 189 -15.09 26.08 -0.61
N GLY A 190 -14.72 25.65 0.61
CA GLY A 190 -15.25 26.20 1.84
C GLY A 190 -16.62 25.65 2.24
N GLN A 191 -17.22 24.76 1.43
CA GLN A 191 -18.53 24.16 1.65
C GLN A 191 -18.43 22.65 1.86
N THR A 192 -18.73 22.17 3.06
CA THR A 192 -18.67 20.73 3.38
C THR A 192 -19.68 19.89 2.59
N ASP A 193 -20.80 20.47 2.16
CA ASP A 193 -21.84 19.76 1.43
C ASP A 193 -21.37 19.23 0.06
N SER A 194 -20.43 19.92 -0.58
CA SER A 194 -19.81 19.46 -1.82
C SER A 194 -19.01 18.18 -1.62
N LEU A 195 -18.24 18.12 -0.53
CA LEU A 195 -17.53 16.90 -0.14
C LEU A 195 -18.49 15.77 0.26
N VAL A 196 -19.54 16.08 1.04
CA VAL A 196 -20.51 15.07 1.47
C VAL A 196 -21.15 14.35 0.28
N ARG A 197 -21.37 15.04 -0.84
CA ARG A 197 -21.92 14.44 -2.07
C ARG A 197 -20.97 13.48 -2.78
N LEU A 198 -19.67 13.65 -2.62
CA LEU A 198 -18.67 12.76 -3.21
C LEU A 198 -18.39 11.51 -2.35
N LEU A 199 -18.73 11.56 -1.08
CA LEU A 199 -18.42 10.51 -0.10
C LEU A 199 -19.59 9.54 0.04
N THR A 200 -19.29 8.24 0.19
CA THR A 200 -20.33 7.28 0.61
C THR A 200 -20.80 7.58 2.05
N ALA A 201 -21.99 7.17 2.42
CA ALA A 201 -22.55 7.45 3.75
C ALA A 201 -21.67 6.91 4.89
N ASP A 202 -21.01 5.80 4.65
CA ASP A 202 -20.14 5.03 5.57
C ASP A 202 -18.64 5.21 5.29
N VAL A 203 -18.26 6.23 4.50
CA VAL A 203 -16.86 6.50 4.14
C VAL A 203 -15.93 6.41 5.35
N LEU A 204 -14.80 5.73 5.18
CA LEU A 204 -13.76 5.61 6.19
C LEU A 204 -12.65 6.65 5.95
N SER A 205 -12.15 7.28 7.02
CA SER A 205 -10.94 8.09 6.96
C SER A 205 -9.93 7.60 7.97
N SER A 206 -8.68 7.41 7.53
CA SER A 206 -7.55 7.07 8.38
C SER A 206 -6.32 7.90 8.04
N SER A 207 -5.43 8.11 9.01
CA SER A 207 -4.24 8.92 8.83
C SER A 207 -3.08 8.35 9.63
N ASP A 208 -1.90 8.29 9.02
CA ASP A 208 -0.66 7.85 9.65
C ASP A 208 0.37 8.97 9.65
N GLY A 209 0.69 9.47 10.84
CA GLY A 209 1.74 10.49 11.05
C GLY A 209 2.98 9.96 11.76
N GLY A 210 2.97 8.68 12.17
CA GLY A 210 4.09 8.03 12.87
C GLY A 210 4.49 8.68 14.19
N GLY A 211 3.61 9.47 14.78
CA GLY A 211 3.93 10.30 15.95
C GLY A 211 4.83 11.52 15.65
N LYS A 212 5.27 11.71 14.39
CA LYS A 212 6.14 12.80 13.94
C LYS A 212 5.36 13.98 13.36
N ILE A 213 4.29 13.67 12.62
CA ILE A 213 3.36 14.66 12.08
C ILE A 213 2.01 14.49 12.77
N PRO A 214 1.34 15.58 13.18
CA PRO A 214 0.01 15.52 13.79
C PRO A 214 -0.99 14.84 12.84
N ALA A 215 -1.55 13.72 13.26
CA ALA A 215 -2.54 12.93 12.55
C ALA A 215 -3.58 12.38 13.53
N ARG A 216 -4.77 12.01 13.05
CA ARG A 216 -5.76 11.37 13.92
C ARG A 216 -5.28 9.99 14.35
N ALA A 217 -5.34 9.74 15.65
CA ALA A 217 -4.84 8.49 16.23
C ALA A 217 -5.68 7.25 15.89
N LYS A 218 -6.92 7.44 15.43
CA LYS A 218 -7.83 6.33 15.07
C LYS A 218 -8.62 6.68 13.81
N ALA A 219 -8.85 5.67 13.00
CA ALA A 219 -9.79 5.75 11.88
C ALA A 219 -11.20 6.12 12.38
N PHE A 220 -11.96 6.79 11.54
CA PHE A 220 -13.35 7.18 11.82
C PHE A 220 -14.15 7.17 10.52
N SER A 221 -15.48 7.13 10.63
CA SER A 221 -16.37 6.98 9.49
C SER A 221 -17.51 7.99 9.50
N GLY A 222 -18.19 8.08 8.35
CA GLY A 222 -19.36 8.89 8.10
C GLY A 222 -19.10 10.15 7.32
N ALA A 223 -19.88 10.36 6.24
CA ALA A 223 -19.66 11.41 5.24
C ALA A 223 -19.49 12.82 5.85
N VAL A 224 -20.38 13.20 6.78
CA VAL A 224 -20.32 14.52 7.42
C VAL A 224 -19.07 14.72 8.27
N ALA A 225 -18.67 13.69 9.03
CA ALA A 225 -17.48 13.74 9.88
C ALA A 225 -16.20 13.83 9.04
N VAL A 226 -16.11 13.00 7.99
CA VAL A 226 -14.98 12.97 7.06
C VAL A 226 -14.90 14.27 6.25
N ALA A 227 -16.02 14.78 5.73
CA ALA A 227 -16.05 16.06 5.01
C ALA A 227 -15.55 17.24 5.88
N LYS A 228 -15.97 17.31 7.14
CA LYS A 228 -15.48 18.34 8.08
C LYS A 228 -13.97 18.22 8.35
N PHE A 229 -13.49 16.99 8.48
CA PHE A 229 -12.05 16.73 8.66
C PHE A 229 -11.24 17.16 7.44
N LEU A 230 -11.67 16.77 6.23
CA LEU A 230 -11.01 17.10 4.97
C LEU A 230 -11.02 18.62 4.72
N TRP A 231 -12.16 19.27 4.91
CA TRP A 231 -12.23 20.72 4.84
C TRP A 231 -11.25 21.38 5.81
N GLY A 232 -11.21 20.89 7.06
CA GLY A 232 -10.23 21.34 8.04
C GLY A 232 -8.79 21.09 7.60
N LEU A 233 -8.49 19.96 6.95
CA LEU A 233 -7.16 19.59 6.48
C LEU A 233 -6.65 20.54 5.39
N PHE A 234 -7.48 20.90 4.42
CA PHE A 234 -7.10 21.78 3.32
C PHE A 234 -7.22 23.28 3.64
N ARG A 235 -7.84 23.63 4.77
CA ARG A 235 -7.92 25.02 5.21
C ARG A 235 -6.54 25.56 5.58
N PRO A 236 -6.14 26.75 5.06
CA PRO A 236 -4.87 27.37 5.41
C PRO A 236 -4.72 27.58 6.92
N ALA A 237 -3.57 27.21 7.47
CA ALA A 237 -3.23 27.43 8.87
C ALA A 237 -1.70 27.48 9.06
N GLU A 238 -1.22 28.47 9.79
CA GLU A 238 0.21 28.64 10.07
C GLU A 238 0.82 27.43 10.81
N ALA A 239 0.08 26.85 11.76
CA ALA A 239 0.50 25.67 12.46
C ALA A 239 0.76 24.46 11.56
N LYS A 240 0.01 24.32 10.44
CA LYS A 240 0.22 23.26 9.46
C LYS A 240 1.47 23.52 8.62
N ARG A 241 1.67 24.78 8.17
CA ARG A 241 2.90 25.17 7.49
C ARG A 241 4.13 24.89 8.35
N ALA A 242 4.08 25.24 9.63
CA ALA A 242 5.14 24.95 10.56
C ALA A 242 5.39 23.45 10.73
N ALA A 243 4.32 22.63 10.84
CA ALA A 243 4.42 21.19 11.01
C ALA A 243 5.02 20.48 9.78
N VAL A 244 4.77 20.98 8.58
CA VAL A 244 5.26 20.42 7.31
C VAL A 244 6.56 21.07 6.85
N GLY A 245 6.92 22.23 7.42
CA GLY A 245 8.12 22.98 7.08
C GLY A 245 7.95 23.95 5.89
N GLY A 246 6.73 24.19 5.42
CA GLY A 246 6.51 25.08 4.28
C GLY A 246 5.12 24.97 3.65
N THR A 247 5.02 25.41 2.40
CA THR A 247 3.79 25.41 1.58
C THR A 247 3.92 24.40 0.46
N PRO A 248 3.45 23.14 0.63
CA PRO A 248 3.60 22.12 -0.39
C PRO A 248 2.75 22.40 -1.63
N GLY A 249 3.28 22.05 -2.80
CA GLY A 249 2.49 21.90 -4.02
C GLY A 249 1.64 20.64 -3.94
N VAL A 250 0.39 20.71 -4.41
CA VAL A 250 -0.57 19.59 -4.40
C VAL A 250 -0.85 19.16 -5.84
N TYR A 251 -0.73 17.86 -6.07
CA TYR A 251 -0.81 17.24 -7.38
C TYR A 251 -1.84 16.09 -7.39
N ALA A 252 -2.50 15.90 -8.54
CA ALA A 252 -3.24 14.68 -8.83
C ALA A 252 -2.26 13.61 -9.33
N TRP A 253 -2.35 12.41 -8.80
CA TRP A 253 -1.50 11.28 -9.14
C TRP A 253 -2.22 9.94 -8.96
N VAL A 254 -1.51 8.86 -9.21
CA VAL A 254 -1.96 7.50 -8.91
C VAL A 254 -0.97 6.88 -7.92
N ALA A 255 -1.50 6.31 -6.86
CA ALA A 255 -0.73 5.53 -5.90
C ALA A 255 -1.42 4.19 -5.65
N ASN A 256 -0.66 3.09 -5.74
CA ASN A 256 -1.21 1.74 -5.57
C ASN A 256 -2.41 1.44 -6.49
N GLY A 257 -2.42 2.01 -7.71
CA GLY A 257 -3.52 1.86 -8.65
C GLY A 257 -4.80 2.64 -8.32
N GLU A 258 -4.78 3.48 -7.27
CA GLU A 258 -5.91 4.31 -6.87
C GLU A 258 -5.63 5.80 -7.12
N PRO A 259 -6.66 6.63 -7.38
CA PRO A 259 -6.50 8.07 -7.42
C PRO A 259 -5.87 8.59 -6.13
N ALA A 260 -4.88 9.45 -6.24
CA ALA A 260 -4.17 9.96 -5.08
C ALA A 260 -3.88 11.46 -5.17
N VAL A 261 -3.95 12.13 -4.03
CA VAL A 261 -3.43 13.48 -3.83
C VAL A 261 -2.01 13.37 -3.30
N VAL A 262 -1.04 13.94 -4.01
CA VAL A 262 0.36 13.97 -3.59
C VAL A 262 0.75 15.39 -3.21
N ALA A 263 1.23 15.57 -2.00
CA ALA A 263 1.75 16.85 -1.50
C ALA A 263 3.29 16.84 -1.55
N VAL A 264 3.88 17.81 -2.21
CA VAL A 264 5.34 17.89 -2.45
C VAL A 264 5.88 19.22 -1.96
N LEU A 265 6.95 19.16 -1.17
CA LEU A 265 7.69 20.33 -0.70
C LEU A 265 9.18 20.13 -1.02
N ASP A 266 9.77 21.11 -1.70
CA ASP A 266 11.19 21.11 -2.08
C ASP A 266 11.63 19.81 -2.77
N GLY A 267 10.78 19.29 -3.66
CA GLY A 267 11.02 18.05 -4.41
C GLY A 267 10.79 16.75 -3.63
N ARG A 268 10.42 16.81 -2.35
CA ARG A 268 10.10 15.65 -1.51
C ARG A 268 8.61 15.50 -1.30
N VAL A 269 8.12 14.28 -1.36
CA VAL A 269 6.75 13.95 -0.99
C VAL A 269 6.60 14.07 0.52
N VAL A 270 5.68 14.90 0.97
CA VAL A 270 5.36 15.14 2.40
C VAL A 270 4.00 14.58 2.79
N GLY A 271 3.26 14.07 1.84
CA GLY A 271 1.99 13.39 2.08
C GLY A 271 1.44 12.73 0.83
N VAL A 272 0.80 11.59 0.99
CA VAL A 272 0.03 10.87 -0.04
C VAL A 272 -1.33 10.53 0.52
N MET A 273 -2.39 10.97 -0.14
CA MET A 273 -3.78 10.66 0.22
C MET A 273 -4.38 9.80 -0.87
N CYS A 274 -4.61 8.51 -0.59
CA CYS A 274 -5.24 7.56 -1.50
C CYS A 274 -6.76 7.62 -1.35
N LEU A 275 -7.47 7.60 -2.48
CA LEU A 275 -8.93 7.71 -2.58
C LEU A 275 -9.50 6.41 -3.11
N ALA A 276 -10.14 5.62 -2.25
CA ALA A 276 -10.80 4.39 -2.66
C ALA A 276 -12.15 4.71 -3.31
N VAL A 277 -12.24 4.51 -4.62
CA VAL A 277 -13.41 4.84 -5.44
C VAL A 277 -14.30 3.60 -5.60
N THR A 278 -15.60 3.79 -5.43
CA THR A 278 -16.64 2.77 -5.72
C THR A 278 -17.69 3.37 -6.65
N ALA A 279 -18.63 2.54 -7.12
CA ALA A 279 -19.76 3.03 -7.92
C ALA A 279 -20.63 4.07 -7.19
N ASP A 280 -20.64 4.04 -5.85
CA ASP A 280 -21.47 4.92 -5.01
C ASP A 280 -20.71 6.21 -4.56
N GLY A 281 -19.42 6.35 -4.89
CA GLY A 281 -18.57 7.46 -4.49
C GLY A 281 -17.29 7.02 -3.77
N LEU A 282 -16.65 7.94 -3.04
CA LEU A 282 -15.44 7.67 -2.28
C LEU A 282 -15.78 6.92 -0.98
N ALA A 283 -15.35 5.65 -0.90
CA ALA A 283 -15.62 4.79 0.23
C ALA A 283 -14.52 4.85 1.32
N ALA A 284 -13.29 5.24 0.96
CA ALA A 284 -12.24 5.48 1.93
C ALA A 284 -11.27 6.58 1.49
N VAL A 285 -10.69 7.25 2.48
CA VAL A 285 -9.63 8.25 2.32
C VAL A 285 -8.51 7.91 3.30
N HIS A 286 -7.37 7.46 2.78
CA HIS A 286 -6.22 7.09 3.56
C HIS A 286 -5.10 8.11 3.39
N ASN A 287 -4.68 8.75 4.47
CA ASN A 287 -3.69 9.83 4.43
C ASN A 287 -2.37 9.40 5.10
N GLN A 288 -1.35 9.15 4.29
CA GLN A 288 0.00 8.83 4.76
C GLN A 288 0.85 10.10 4.80
N VAL A 289 1.22 10.52 6.01
CA VAL A 289 2.08 11.70 6.25
C VAL A 289 3.27 11.40 7.17
N ASN A 290 3.46 10.10 7.52
CA ASN A 290 4.65 9.68 8.25
C ASN A 290 5.89 9.80 7.35
N PRO A 291 6.86 10.68 7.64
CA PRO A 291 8.02 10.89 6.78
C PRO A 291 8.86 9.62 6.56
N ASP A 292 8.88 8.68 7.52
CA ASP A 292 9.64 7.42 7.39
C ASP A 292 9.04 6.47 6.34
N LYS A 293 7.83 6.74 5.87
CA LYS A 293 7.10 5.93 4.88
C LYS A 293 6.94 6.64 3.53
N LEU A 294 7.64 7.75 3.30
CA LEU A 294 7.50 8.56 2.10
C LEU A 294 8.80 8.69 1.29
N ASP A 295 9.88 8.07 1.74
CA ASP A 295 11.18 8.18 1.04
C ASP A 295 11.13 7.52 -0.34
N ARG A 296 10.51 6.33 -0.47
CA ARG A 296 10.34 5.66 -1.76
C ARG A 296 9.42 6.45 -2.69
N ALA A 297 8.31 6.97 -2.18
CA ALA A 297 7.43 7.85 -2.95
C ALA A 297 8.17 9.11 -3.42
N SER A 298 9.05 9.69 -2.59
CA SER A 298 9.88 10.83 -2.95
C SER A 298 10.89 10.50 -4.03
N ALA A 299 11.56 9.35 -3.95
CA ALA A 299 12.50 8.89 -4.97
C ALA A 299 11.79 8.66 -6.32
N ARG A 300 10.61 8.01 -6.29
CA ARG A 300 9.80 7.79 -7.50
C ARG A 300 9.31 9.10 -8.09
N TRP A 301 8.83 10.03 -7.25
CA TRP A 301 8.42 11.37 -7.68
C TRP A 301 9.55 12.10 -8.41
N ALA A 302 10.75 12.13 -7.84
CA ALA A 302 11.91 12.79 -8.44
C ALA A 302 12.32 12.19 -9.79
N ALA A 303 12.04 10.90 -10.04
CA ALA A 303 12.30 10.21 -11.30
C ALA A 303 11.15 10.31 -12.31
N SER A 304 10.03 10.96 -11.97
CA SER A 304 8.84 11.07 -12.81
C SER A 304 8.75 12.46 -13.43
N GLU A 305 8.14 12.55 -14.62
CA GLU A 305 7.71 13.83 -15.18
C GLU A 305 6.39 14.27 -14.51
N HIS A 306 6.36 15.49 -14.02
CA HIS A 306 5.18 16.08 -13.38
C HIS A 306 5.00 17.52 -13.82
N GLY A 307 3.75 17.95 -14.01
CA GLY A 307 3.41 19.32 -14.36
C GLY A 307 3.44 20.28 -13.16
N GLU A 308 2.82 21.43 -13.33
CA GLU A 308 2.63 22.37 -12.23
C GLU A 308 1.62 21.84 -11.20
N PRO A 309 1.76 22.23 -9.92
CA PRO A 309 0.80 21.86 -8.89
C PRO A 309 -0.58 22.43 -9.19
N LEU A 310 -1.63 21.69 -8.85
CA LEU A 310 -3.02 22.15 -8.96
C LEU A 310 -3.25 23.39 -8.07
N PHE A 311 -2.64 23.41 -6.90
CA PHE A 311 -2.56 24.57 -6.01
C PHE A 311 -1.45 24.37 -4.98
N ARG A 312 -1.18 25.38 -4.16
CA ARG A 312 -0.28 25.32 -3.00
C ARG A 312 -1.10 25.30 -1.72
N ALA A 313 -0.85 24.27 -0.88
CA ALA A 313 -1.59 24.08 0.35
C ALA A 313 -1.05 24.98 1.49
N PHE A 314 -1.96 25.53 2.30
CA PHE A 314 -1.75 26.37 3.50
C PHE A 314 -1.35 27.81 3.23
#